data_6329462ea23be72625e635e29083296e
#
_entry.id   6329462ea23be72625e635e29083296e
#
_cell.length_a   1.000
_cell.length_b   1.000
_cell.length_c   1.000
_cell.angle_alpha   90.00
_cell.angle_beta   90.00
_cell.angle_gamma   90.00
#
_symmetry.space_group_name_H-M   'P 1'
#
loop_
_entity.id
_entity.type
_entity.pdbx_description
1 polymer ?
#
loop_
_entity_poly.entity_id
_entity_poly.type
_entity_poly.pdbx_seq_one_letter_code
_entity_poly.pdbx_strand_id
1 'polypeptide(L)'
;MLKKLFVLIIYLLIFSRPAQAQGEFATDYLVSYTVNNDGSTFSRLEITLTNLQSNIYAKEFSLQIGSTRLSEIKAYTQSGPLEPQVLSGSKTTAITLPLNDKVLGKDKAQTLILEYLSQDFSRITGSIREISLPKLAKSGDLRSYRLSLLVPQSFGPVSLINPRPSRTKVSNDYTVYHFRTEDLFDKGISAIFGFSQQLQFTFHWQLTNPNLFPVNTQITLAPDTAFQRVFYHSLNPAPLNVKTDHDGNWLAEYQLAGRQNLTVTATGSAEIFSQPQP
;
A
#
# COMPACT_ATOMS: atom_id res chain seq x y z
N MET A 1 8.07 66.84 -2.63
CA MET A 1 8.87 65.82 -3.37
C MET A 1 8.95 64.49 -2.59
N LEU A 2 9.17 64.49 -1.29
CA LEU A 2 9.37 63.25 -0.50
C LEU A 2 8.16 62.29 -0.51
N LYS A 3 6.90 62.78 -0.47
CA LYS A 3 5.68 61.94 -0.50
C LYS A 3 5.49 61.16 -1.83
N LYS A 4 5.89 61.75 -2.94
CA LYS A 4 5.80 61.08 -4.27
C LYS A 4 6.89 60.00 -4.44
N LEU A 5 8.04 60.15 -3.80
CA LEU A 5 9.11 59.15 -3.80
C LEU A 5 8.70 57.94 -2.95
N PHE A 6 8.02 58.15 -1.82
CA PHE A 6 7.55 57.06 -0.93
C PHE A 6 6.47 56.19 -1.60
N VAL A 7 5.54 56.80 -2.33
CA VAL A 7 4.50 56.08 -3.09
C VAL A 7 5.12 55.26 -4.24
N LEU A 8 6.16 55.74 -4.90
CA LEU A 8 6.87 55.01 -5.97
C LEU A 8 7.60 53.81 -5.41
N ILE A 9 8.21 53.88 -4.22
CA ILE A 9 8.91 52.76 -3.58
C ILE A 9 7.90 51.70 -3.12
N ILE A 10 6.73 52.08 -2.59
CA ILE A 10 5.65 51.13 -2.23
C ILE A 10 5.10 50.44 -3.48
N TYR A 11 4.96 51.14 -4.60
CA TYR A 11 4.50 50.54 -5.85
C TYR A 11 5.50 49.52 -6.45
N LEU A 12 6.80 49.73 -6.26
CA LEU A 12 7.86 48.78 -6.71
C LEU A 12 7.88 47.52 -5.83
N LEU A 13 7.53 47.62 -4.51
CA LEU A 13 7.49 46.48 -3.61
C LEU A 13 6.25 45.59 -3.81
N ILE A 14 5.15 46.14 -4.34
CA ILE A 14 3.90 45.39 -4.59
C ILE A 14 4.00 44.50 -5.86
N PHE A 15 4.91 44.84 -6.77
CA PHE A 15 5.14 44.07 -8.03
C PHE A 15 6.32 43.12 -7.97
N SER A 16 7.03 42.97 -6.86
CA SER A 16 8.00 41.90 -6.68
C SER A 16 7.23 40.59 -6.54
N ARG A 17 6.91 39.96 -7.69
CA ARG A 17 6.51 38.56 -7.68
C ARG A 17 7.63 37.78 -7.02
N PRO A 18 7.34 36.91 -6.02
CA PRO A 18 8.38 36.02 -5.54
C PRO A 18 8.90 35.27 -6.76
N ALA A 19 10.19 35.41 -7.04
CA ALA A 19 10.86 34.60 -8.04
C ALA A 19 10.71 33.17 -7.54
N GLN A 20 9.80 32.41 -8.12
CA GLN A 20 9.75 30.96 -7.92
C GLN A 20 11.12 30.47 -8.37
N ALA A 21 11.92 29.95 -7.44
CA ALA A 21 13.19 29.33 -7.78
C ALA A 21 12.86 28.22 -8.79
N GLN A 22 13.23 28.44 -10.04
CA GLN A 22 13.07 27.45 -11.08
C GLN A 22 13.96 26.29 -10.66
N GLY A 23 13.37 25.07 -10.52
CA GLY A 23 14.13 23.88 -10.16
C GLY A 23 15.35 23.71 -11.09
N GLU A 24 16.39 23.10 -10.58
CA GLU A 24 17.60 22.84 -11.38
C GLU A 24 17.38 21.71 -12.37
N PHE A 25 16.59 20.71 -11.98
CA PHE A 25 16.31 19.50 -12.74
C PHE A 25 14.82 19.22 -12.81
N ALA A 26 14.41 18.47 -13.84
CA ALA A 26 13.14 17.77 -13.90
C ALA A 26 13.40 16.26 -13.90
N THR A 27 12.68 15.52 -13.05
CA THR A 27 12.90 14.09 -12.84
C THR A 27 11.71 13.28 -13.33
N ASP A 28 11.97 12.32 -14.19
CA ASP A 28 10.99 11.32 -14.65
C ASP A 28 11.36 9.95 -14.12
N TYR A 29 10.37 9.21 -13.65
CA TYR A 29 10.52 7.85 -13.18
C TYR A 29 9.72 6.87 -14.03
N LEU A 30 10.37 5.79 -14.45
CA LEU A 30 9.73 4.59 -14.94
C LEU A 30 10.12 3.44 -14.00
N VAL A 31 9.15 2.96 -13.23
CA VAL A 31 9.37 2.00 -12.15
C VAL A 31 8.67 0.69 -12.44
N SER A 32 9.35 -0.41 -12.21
CA SER A 32 8.74 -1.74 -12.19
C SER A 32 9.04 -2.46 -10.88
N TYR A 33 8.01 -3.03 -10.30
CA TYR A 33 8.10 -3.96 -9.17
C TYR A 33 7.64 -5.33 -9.65
N THR A 34 8.51 -6.32 -9.57
CA THR A 34 8.19 -7.73 -9.88
C THR A 34 8.19 -8.51 -8.59
N VAL A 35 7.01 -8.98 -8.19
CA VAL A 35 6.86 -9.81 -7.00
C VAL A 35 7.21 -11.25 -7.37
N ASN A 36 8.06 -11.88 -6.58
CA ASN A 36 8.47 -13.27 -6.75
C ASN A 36 7.56 -14.21 -5.94
N ASN A 37 7.55 -15.50 -6.30
CA ASN A 37 6.74 -16.50 -5.60
C ASN A 37 7.12 -16.69 -4.11
N ASP A 38 8.36 -16.39 -3.74
CA ASP A 38 8.88 -16.42 -2.37
C ASP A 38 8.51 -15.20 -1.53
N GLY A 39 7.85 -14.21 -2.13
CA GLY A 39 7.48 -12.94 -1.49
C GLY A 39 8.54 -11.85 -1.59
N SER A 40 9.74 -12.12 -2.10
CA SER A 40 10.68 -11.05 -2.42
C SER A 40 10.16 -10.20 -3.59
N THR A 41 10.58 -8.95 -3.66
CA THR A 41 10.17 -8.03 -4.73
C THR A 41 11.39 -7.44 -5.40
N PHE A 42 11.59 -7.77 -6.68
CA PHE A 42 12.60 -7.14 -7.52
C PHE A 42 12.08 -5.78 -8.00
N SER A 43 12.88 -4.76 -7.78
CA SER A 43 12.56 -3.37 -8.12
C SER A 43 13.57 -2.86 -9.14
N ARG A 44 13.07 -2.24 -10.21
CA ARG A 44 13.87 -1.57 -11.21
C ARG A 44 13.33 -0.16 -11.42
N LEU A 45 14.14 0.84 -11.16
CA LEU A 45 13.85 2.25 -11.33
C LEU A 45 14.71 2.81 -12.46
N GLU A 46 14.09 3.26 -13.52
CA GLU A 46 14.73 4.04 -14.56
C GLU A 46 14.39 5.51 -14.30
N ILE A 47 15.42 6.31 -14.03
CA ILE A 47 15.29 7.68 -13.56
C ILE A 47 15.98 8.58 -14.57
N THR A 48 15.25 9.51 -15.16
CA THR A 48 15.78 10.47 -16.12
C THR A 48 15.81 11.85 -15.50
N LEU A 49 17.01 12.40 -15.36
CA LEU A 49 17.26 13.77 -14.90
C LEU A 49 17.44 14.67 -16.11
N THR A 50 16.59 15.67 -16.26
CA THR A 50 16.67 16.67 -17.34
C THR A 50 17.11 18.01 -16.76
N ASN A 51 18.18 18.58 -17.26
CA ASN A 51 18.66 19.91 -16.85
C ASN A 51 17.66 20.99 -17.28
N LEU A 52 17.26 21.86 -16.36
CA LEU A 52 16.42 23.03 -16.65
C LEU A 52 17.26 24.29 -16.90
N GLN A 53 18.57 24.23 -16.61
CA GLN A 53 19.52 25.32 -16.76
C GLN A 53 20.72 24.90 -17.65
N SER A 54 21.41 25.88 -18.23
CA SER A 54 22.45 25.59 -19.24
C SER A 54 23.81 25.24 -18.64
N ASN A 55 24.10 25.68 -17.42
CA ASN A 55 25.45 25.65 -16.82
C ASN A 55 25.55 24.74 -15.59
N ILE A 56 24.59 23.84 -15.41
CA ILE A 56 24.55 22.87 -14.29
C ILE A 56 24.64 21.44 -14.82
N TYR A 57 25.10 20.54 -13.96
CA TYR A 57 25.00 19.10 -14.12
C TYR A 57 24.78 18.43 -12.75
N ALA A 58 24.10 17.30 -12.75
CA ALA A 58 23.91 16.50 -11.54
C ALA A 58 25.22 15.77 -11.17
N LYS A 59 25.69 15.95 -9.94
CA LYS A 59 26.87 15.25 -9.40
C LYS A 59 26.52 13.94 -8.69
N GLU A 60 25.33 13.90 -8.13
CA GLU A 60 24.79 12.75 -7.41
C GLU A 60 23.26 12.75 -7.49
N PHE A 61 22.68 11.59 -7.26
CA PHE A 61 21.25 11.41 -7.12
C PHE A 61 20.97 10.64 -5.83
N SER A 62 20.09 11.15 -5.00
CA SER A 62 19.72 10.51 -3.71
C SER A 62 18.25 10.24 -3.64
N LEU A 63 17.89 9.06 -3.12
CA LEU A 63 16.50 8.68 -2.86
C LEU A 63 16.39 7.89 -1.55
N GLN A 64 15.18 7.91 -0.96
CA GLN A 64 14.84 7.09 0.19
C GLN A 64 13.82 6.04 -0.20
N ILE A 65 14.09 4.79 0.15
CA ILE A 65 13.23 3.64 -0.08
C ILE A 65 12.60 3.22 1.24
N GLY A 66 11.28 3.03 1.27
CA GLY A 66 10.50 2.62 2.44
C GLY A 66 10.69 1.13 2.78
N SER A 67 11.92 0.66 2.81
CA SER A 67 12.32 -0.69 3.19
C SER A 67 13.66 -0.63 3.92
N THR A 68 13.85 -1.53 4.87
CA THR A 68 15.12 -1.71 5.60
C THR A 68 15.83 -2.99 5.22
N ARG A 69 15.18 -3.88 4.45
CA ARG A 69 15.72 -5.17 4.00
C ARG A 69 15.90 -5.18 2.49
N LEU A 70 16.86 -4.37 2.04
CA LEU A 70 17.28 -4.33 0.65
C LEU A 70 18.54 -5.19 0.44
N SER A 71 18.61 -5.87 -0.70
CA SER A 71 19.76 -6.64 -1.15
C SER A 71 19.95 -6.50 -2.66
N GLU A 72 21.06 -6.97 -3.18
CA GLU A 72 21.41 -6.96 -4.60
C GLU A 72 21.29 -5.56 -5.25
N ILE A 73 21.68 -4.53 -4.50
CA ILE A 73 21.58 -3.15 -4.97
C ILE A 73 22.62 -2.93 -6.07
N LYS A 74 22.13 -2.57 -7.25
CA LYS A 74 22.96 -2.26 -8.43
C LYS A 74 22.48 -0.96 -9.06
N ALA A 75 23.42 -0.13 -9.51
CA ALA A 75 23.10 1.08 -10.23
C ALA A 75 24.04 1.26 -11.41
N TYR A 76 23.54 1.82 -12.50
CA TYR A 76 24.32 2.06 -13.70
C TYR A 76 23.71 3.16 -14.58
N THR A 77 24.56 3.76 -15.41
CA THR A 77 24.20 4.66 -16.51
C THR A 77 24.60 4.02 -17.85
N GLN A 78 24.40 4.73 -18.94
CA GLN A 78 24.91 4.28 -20.25
C GLN A 78 26.45 4.18 -20.26
N SER A 79 27.14 4.97 -19.43
CA SER A 79 28.60 5.01 -19.33
C SER A 79 29.21 3.91 -18.47
N GLY A 80 28.37 3.14 -17.74
CA GLY A 80 28.83 2.05 -16.91
C GLY A 80 28.20 2.00 -15.52
N PRO A 81 28.72 1.12 -14.66
CA PRO A 81 28.22 0.94 -13.31
C PRO A 81 28.50 2.16 -12.42
N LEU A 82 27.61 2.38 -11.46
CA LEU A 82 27.76 3.34 -10.38
C LEU A 82 27.99 2.59 -9.06
N GLU A 83 28.65 3.22 -8.10
CA GLU A 83 28.87 2.68 -6.75
C GLU A 83 27.85 3.27 -5.78
N PRO A 84 26.75 2.56 -5.46
CA PRO A 84 25.73 3.05 -4.55
C PRO A 84 26.27 3.21 -3.12
N GLN A 85 26.05 4.37 -2.53
CA GLN A 85 26.26 4.58 -1.09
C GLN A 85 24.94 4.30 -0.37
N VAL A 86 24.91 3.29 0.48
CA VAL A 86 23.69 2.80 1.12
C VAL A 86 23.74 3.05 2.61
N LEU A 87 22.74 3.74 3.14
CA LEU A 87 22.58 4.01 4.57
C LEU A 87 21.23 3.49 5.03
N SER A 88 21.24 2.37 5.77
CA SER A 88 20.02 1.78 6.33
C SER A 88 19.64 2.48 7.64
N GLY A 89 18.44 3.03 7.68
CA GLY A 89 17.80 3.60 8.86
C GLY A 89 16.84 2.62 9.54
N SER A 90 16.05 3.10 10.49
CA SER A 90 15.09 2.27 11.24
C SER A 90 13.82 1.93 10.45
N LYS A 91 13.46 2.72 9.43
CA LYS A 91 12.23 2.54 8.62
C LYS A 91 12.49 2.64 7.12
N THR A 92 13.59 3.23 6.72
CA THR A 92 13.92 3.50 5.33
C THR A 92 15.39 3.24 5.07
N THR A 93 15.74 2.99 3.82
CA THR A 93 17.12 2.94 3.34
C THR A 93 17.33 4.13 2.39
N ALA A 94 18.34 4.95 2.69
CA ALA A 94 18.80 6.00 1.79
C ALA A 94 19.85 5.42 0.83
N ILE A 95 19.72 5.73 -0.45
CA ILE A 95 20.69 5.35 -1.49
C ILE A 95 21.12 6.61 -2.20
N THR A 96 22.43 6.87 -2.20
CA THR A 96 23.05 7.95 -2.95
C THR A 96 23.91 7.36 -4.06
N LEU A 97 23.70 7.84 -5.28
CA LEU A 97 24.36 7.41 -6.50
C LEU A 97 25.25 8.55 -6.99
N PRO A 98 26.59 8.47 -6.81
CA PRO A 98 27.50 9.41 -7.45
C PRO A 98 27.43 9.27 -8.97
N LEU A 99 27.23 10.39 -9.68
CA LEU A 99 27.11 10.40 -11.14
C LEU A 99 28.46 10.79 -11.78
N ASN A 100 28.97 9.90 -12.63
CA ASN A 100 30.27 10.08 -13.26
C ASN A 100 30.21 10.99 -14.51
N ASP A 101 29.02 11.10 -15.12
CA ASP A 101 28.84 11.85 -16.37
C ASP A 101 28.49 13.31 -16.09
N LYS A 102 29.24 14.22 -16.73
CA LYS A 102 28.99 15.66 -16.67
C LYS A 102 28.10 16.08 -17.84
N VAL A 103 26.80 15.80 -17.72
CA VAL A 103 25.82 16.18 -18.74
C VAL A 103 25.44 17.64 -18.54
N LEU A 104 26.05 18.52 -19.33
CA LEU A 104 25.83 19.98 -19.32
C LEU A 104 24.86 20.41 -20.42
N GLY A 105 24.09 21.45 -20.15
CA GLY A 105 23.23 22.11 -21.11
C GLY A 105 21.75 21.99 -20.78
N LYS A 106 21.00 23.05 -21.07
CA LYS A 106 19.56 23.08 -20.91
C LYS A 106 18.92 22.00 -21.79
N ASP A 107 17.90 21.32 -21.26
CA ASP A 107 17.13 20.24 -21.89
C ASP A 107 17.98 18.99 -22.21
N LYS A 108 19.24 18.93 -21.74
CA LYS A 108 20.01 17.69 -21.77
C LYS A 108 19.59 16.78 -20.63
N ALA A 109 19.51 15.48 -20.94
CA ALA A 109 19.04 14.47 -19.99
C ALA A 109 20.08 13.37 -19.77
N GLN A 110 20.10 12.85 -18.55
CA GLN A 110 20.87 11.68 -18.15
C GLN A 110 19.92 10.66 -17.53
N THR A 111 20.03 9.41 -17.98
CA THR A 111 19.24 8.31 -17.43
C THR A 111 20.13 7.41 -16.59
N LEU A 112 19.67 7.11 -15.38
CA LEU A 112 20.28 6.16 -14.47
C LEU A 112 19.28 5.03 -14.15
N ILE A 113 19.78 3.85 -13.90
CA ILE A 113 18.99 2.68 -13.55
C ILE A 113 19.45 2.23 -12.18
N LEU A 114 18.50 2.03 -11.27
CA LEU A 114 18.69 1.45 -9.95
C LEU A 114 17.88 0.18 -9.85
N GLU A 115 18.52 -0.91 -9.45
CA GLU A 115 17.91 -2.21 -9.23
C GLU A 115 18.19 -2.68 -7.80
N TYR A 116 17.23 -3.33 -7.18
CA TYR A 116 17.38 -3.94 -5.86
C TYR A 116 16.30 -4.98 -5.59
N LEU A 117 16.56 -5.87 -4.64
CA LEU A 117 15.60 -6.79 -4.06
C LEU A 117 15.13 -6.27 -2.71
N SER A 118 13.82 -6.31 -2.45
CA SER A 118 13.23 -5.98 -1.14
C SER A 118 12.46 -7.16 -0.57
N GLN A 119 12.59 -7.37 0.76
CA GLN A 119 11.85 -8.38 1.53
C GLN A 119 10.66 -7.77 2.30
N ASP A 120 10.41 -6.46 2.14
CA ASP A 120 9.39 -5.74 2.90
C ASP A 120 8.15 -5.38 2.09
N PHE A 121 8.20 -5.48 0.76
CA PHE A 121 7.11 -5.01 -0.12
C PHE A 121 6.03 -6.06 -0.34
N SER A 122 6.28 -7.32 -0.03
CA SER A 122 5.30 -8.38 -0.12
C SER A 122 5.35 -9.28 1.10
N ARG A 123 4.20 -9.78 1.51
CA ARG A 123 4.03 -10.68 2.65
C ARG A 123 3.13 -11.85 2.27
N ILE A 124 3.52 -13.03 2.69
CA ILE A 124 2.78 -14.27 2.51
C ILE A 124 2.16 -14.66 3.85
N THR A 125 0.85 -14.83 3.90
CA THR A 125 0.12 -15.27 5.09
C THR A 125 -0.89 -16.37 4.67
N GLY A 126 -0.50 -17.63 4.82
CA GLY A 126 -1.28 -18.76 4.32
C GLY A 126 -1.49 -18.68 2.80
N SER A 127 -2.74 -18.68 2.35
CA SER A 127 -3.12 -18.53 0.93
C SER A 127 -3.17 -17.08 0.45
N ILE A 128 -2.98 -16.11 1.34
CA ILE A 128 -3.05 -14.68 1.04
C ILE A 128 -1.67 -14.13 0.73
N ARG A 129 -1.62 -13.24 -0.25
CA ARG A 129 -0.45 -12.47 -0.67
C ARG A 129 -0.77 -10.99 -0.55
N GLU A 130 -0.12 -10.32 0.38
CA GLU A 130 -0.26 -8.88 0.61
C GLU A 130 0.92 -8.16 -0.03
N ILE A 131 0.66 -7.11 -0.78
CA ILE A 131 1.68 -6.25 -1.39
C ILE A 131 1.45 -4.83 -0.88
N SER A 132 2.52 -4.22 -0.36
CA SER A 132 2.50 -2.85 0.14
C SER A 132 3.71 -2.09 -0.41
N LEU A 133 3.50 -1.30 -1.45
CA LEU A 133 4.54 -0.47 -2.02
C LEU A 133 4.48 0.95 -1.43
N PRO A 134 5.64 1.55 -1.10
CA PRO A 134 5.68 2.87 -0.51
C PRO A 134 5.19 3.93 -1.49
N LYS A 135 4.68 5.04 -0.97
CA LYS A 135 4.36 6.21 -1.77
C LYS A 135 5.65 6.89 -2.26
N LEU A 136 5.57 7.51 -3.43
CA LEU A 136 6.60 8.42 -3.88
C LEU A 136 6.54 9.70 -3.02
N ALA A 137 7.69 10.14 -2.52
CA ALA A 137 7.79 11.45 -1.87
C ALA A 137 7.57 12.55 -2.91
N LYS A 138 6.77 13.56 -2.57
CA LYS A 138 6.65 14.76 -3.40
C LYS A 138 7.98 15.48 -3.41
N SER A 139 8.51 15.73 -4.59
CA SER A 139 9.62 16.65 -4.80
C SER A 139 9.25 17.68 -5.85
N GLY A 140 9.79 18.88 -5.75
CA GLY A 140 9.48 19.98 -6.66
C GLY A 140 10.02 19.77 -8.08
N ASP A 141 10.89 18.80 -8.26
CA ASP A 141 11.51 18.40 -9.51
C ASP A 141 10.81 17.23 -10.22
N LEU A 142 9.82 16.58 -9.56
CA LEU A 142 9.08 15.47 -10.14
C LEU A 142 8.22 15.94 -11.32
N ARG A 143 8.55 15.46 -12.53
CA ARG A 143 7.78 15.73 -13.75
C ARG A 143 6.80 14.60 -14.08
N SER A 144 7.25 13.35 -14.02
CA SER A 144 6.37 12.20 -14.24
C SER A 144 6.78 10.96 -13.44
N TYR A 145 5.80 10.12 -13.09
CA TYR A 145 6.00 8.86 -12.43
C TYR A 145 5.08 7.81 -13.02
N ARG A 146 5.64 6.78 -13.61
CA ARG A 146 4.91 5.64 -14.15
C ARG A 146 5.38 4.37 -13.46
N LEU A 147 4.43 3.58 -12.96
CA LEU A 147 4.74 2.36 -12.23
C LEU A 147 4.02 1.16 -12.85
N SER A 148 4.73 0.06 -12.96
CA SER A 148 4.20 -1.25 -13.32
C SER A 148 4.44 -2.22 -12.16
N LEU A 149 3.35 -2.80 -11.64
CA LEU A 149 3.41 -3.88 -10.65
C LEU A 149 3.12 -5.20 -11.35
N LEU A 150 4.10 -6.09 -11.35
CA LEU A 150 4.02 -7.44 -11.92
C LEU A 150 3.77 -8.44 -10.79
N VAL A 151 2.64 -9.13 -10.85
CA VAL A 151 2.23 -10.10 -9.82
C VAL A 151 2.06 -11.46 -10.47
N PRO A 152 2.66 -12.53 -9.91
CA PRO A 152 2.47 -13.89 -10.43
C PRO A 152 0.99 -14.29 -10.45
N GLN A 153 0.53 -14.91 -11.52
CA GLN A 153 -0.84 -15.42 -11.61
C GLN A 153 -1.12 -16.52 -10.58
N SER A 154 -0.07 -17.22 -10.12
CA SER A 154 -0.14 -18.21 -9.03
C SER A 154 -0.62 -17.64 -7.69
N PHE A 155 -0.62 -16.29 -7.52
CA PHE A 155 -1.15 -15.65 -6.33
C PHE A 155 -2.67 -15.67 -6.24
N GLY A 156 -3.35 -16.08 -7.31
CA GLY A 156 -4.80 -16.12 -7.38
C GLY A 156 -5.42 -14.77 -7.75
N PRO A 157 -6.75 -14.65 -7.61
CA PRO A 157 -7.47 -13.42 -7.98
C PRO A 157 -7.10 -12.27 -7.06
N VAL A 158 -7.21 -11.05 -7.61
CA VAL A 158 -7.10 -9.82 -6.81
C VAL A 158 -8.37 -9.66 -5.97
N SER A 159 -8.19 -9.60 -4.64
CA SER A 159 -9.26 -9.29 -3.68
C SER A 159 -9.37 -7.78 -3.44
N LEU A 160 -8.24 -7.11 -3.38
CA LEU A 160 -8.15 -5.66 -3.18
C LEU A 160 -6.95 -5.13 -3.95
N ILE A 161 -7.10 -3.97 -4.57
CA ILE A 161 -6.00 -3.16 -5.08
C ILE A 161 -6.35 -1.68 -4.98
N ASN A 162 -5.52 -0.92 -4.27
CA ASN A 162 -5.72 0.50 -4.04
C ASN A 162 -4.37 1.25 -4.16
N PRO A 163 -4.29 2.31 -4.96
CA PRO A 163 -5.31 2.84 -5.85
C PRO A 163 -5.67 1.89 -6.99
N ARG A 164 -6.80 2.16 -7.66
CA ARG A 164 -7.20 1.39 -8.84
C ARG A 164 -6.18 1.61 -9.97
N PRO A 165 -5.66 0.54 -10.60
CA PRO A 165 -4.72 0.68 -11.71
C PRO A 165 -5.40 1.33 -12.93
N SER A 166 -4.65 2.14 -13.66
CA SER A 166 -5.12 2.77 -14.91
C SER A 166 -5.29 1.75 -16.04
N ARG A 167 -4.52 0.66 -15.99
CA ARG A 167 -4.58 -0.44 -16.96
C ARG A 167 -4.12 -1.74 -16.30
N THR A 168 -4.74 -2.86 -16.68
CA THR A 168 -4.31 -4.22 -16.32
C THR A 168 -4.08 -5.02 -17.60
N LYS A 169 -3.00 -5.80 -17.63
CA LYS A 169 -2.64 -6.68 -18.74
C LYS A 169 -2.13 -8.01 -18.19
N VAL A 170 -2.58 -9.13 -18.76
CA VAL A 170 -1.99 -10.44 -18.51
C VAL A 170 -0.84 -10.66 -19.51
N SER A 171 0.30 -11.09 -19.03
CA SER A 171 1.49 -11.35 -19.86
C SER A 171 2.30 -12.51 -19.27
N ASN A 172 2.42 -13.62 -20.01
CA ASN A 172 3.04 -14.85 -19.54
C ASN A 172 2.46 -15.29 -18.19
N ASP A 173 3.32 -15.50 -17.18
CA ASP A 173 2.95 -15.96 -15.85
C ASP A 173 2.56 -14.81 -14.88
N TYR A 174 2.49 -13.57 -15.38
CA TYR A 174 2.24 -12.36 -14.58
C TYR A 174 0.97 -11.63 -15.01
N THR A 175 0.30 -11.04 -14.04
CA THR A 175 -0.65 -9.95 -14.27
C THR A 175 0.07 -8.63 -13.99
N VAL A 176 0.06 -7.72 -14.95
CA VAL A 176 0.73 -6.42 -14.88
C VAL A 176 -0.30 -5.32 -14.63
N TYR A 177 -0.14 -4.62 -13.53
CA TYR A 177 -0.97 -3.48 -13.13
C TYR A 177 -0.18 -2.19 -13.37
N HIS A 178 -0.71 -1.30 -14.20
CA HIS A 178 -0.08 -0.02 -14.54
C HIS A 178 -0.73 1.13 -13.78
N PHE A 179 0.13 2.02 -13.27
CA PHE A 179 -0.28 3.23 -12.55
C PHE A 179 0.44 4.44 -13.13
N ARG A 180 -0.23 5.59 -13.11
CA ARG A 180 0.28 6.88 -13.53
C ARG A 180 0.51 7.78 -12.32
N THR A 181 1.15 8.91 -12.53
CA THR A 181 1.41 9.93 -11.49
C THR A 181 0.12 10.29 -10.74
N GLU A 182 -0.98 10.51 -11.47
CA GLU A 182 -2.26 10.93 -10.93
C GLU A 182 -2.88 9.88 -10.00
N ASP A 183 -2.68 8.60 -10.31
CA ASP A 183 -3.20 7.48 -9.53
C ASP A 183 -2.47 7.35 -8.17
N LEU A 184 -1.17 7.71 -8.15
CA LEU A 184 -0.24 7.48 -7.04
C LEU A 184 0.04 8.72 -6.19
N PHE A 185 -0.59 9.84 -6.52
CA PHE A 185 -0.31 11.09 -5.83
C PHE A 185 -0.61 10.98 -4.33
N ASP A 186 0.43 11.10 -3.47
CA ASP A 186 0.41 10.89 -2.02
C ASP A 186 -0.06 9.50 -1.55
N LYS A 187 -0.13 8.52 -2.43
CA LYS A 187 -0.59 7.17 -2.10
C LYS A 187 0.48 6.14 -2.42
N GLY A 188 0.67 5.17 -1.52
CA GLY A 188 1.33 3.92 -1.84
C GLY A 188 0.35 2.98 -2.55
N ILE A 189 0.84 1.80 -2.96
CA ILE A 189 -0.03 0.74 -3.48
C ILE A 189 -0.21 -0.29 -2.39
N SER A 190 -1.48 -0.63 -2.11
CA SER A 190 -1.85 -1.77 -1.27
C SER A 190 -2.66 -2.75 -2.12
N ALA A 191 -2.23 -3.99 -2.17
CA ALA A 191 -2.95 -5.02 -2.91
C ALA A 191 -2.97 -6.34 -2.14
N ILE A 192 -4.07 -7.08 -2.26
CA ILE A 192 -4.31 -8.38 -1.65
C ILE A 192 -4.73 -9.35 -2.74
N PHE A 193 -4.08 -10.50 -2.78
CA PHE A 193 -4.34 -11.58 -3.71
C PHE A 193 -4.62 -12.87 -2.94
N GLY A 194 -5.41 -13.76 -3.51
CA GLY A 194 -5.76 -15.05 -2.96
C GLY A 194 -7.24 -15.35 -3.07
N PHE A 195 -7.62 -16.61 -2.80
CA PHE A 195 -9.00 -17.09 -2.95
C PHE A 195 -9.82 -16.86 -1.68
N SER A 196 -9.22 -17.08 -0.52
CA SER A 196 -9.91 -16.93 0.76
C SER A 196 -8.95 -16.51 1.88
N GLN A 197 -9.51 -15.88 2.90
CA GLN A 197 -8.81 -15.53 4.13
C GLN A 197 -9.44 -16.32 5.29
N GLN A 198 -8.60 -16.96 6.12
CA GLN A 198 -9.06 -17.61 7.33
C GLN A 198 -8.81 -16.69 8.53
N LEU A 199 -9.85 -16.48 9.33
CA LEU A 199 -9.84 -15.70 10.56
C LEU A 199 -10.25 -16.59 11.72
N GLN A 200 -9.61 -16.44 12.87
CA GLN A 200 -10.09 -16.99 14.14
C GLN A 200 -10.76 -15.88 14.92
N PHE A 201 -11.85 -16.21 15.62
CA PHE A 201 -12.58 -15.24 16.42
C PHE A 201 -12.95 -15.80 17.80
N THR A 202 -13.14 -14.88 18.73
CA THR A 202 -13.77 -15.13 20.02
C THR A 202 -14.79 -14.03 20.25
N PHE A 203 -16.07 -14.41 20.39
CA PHE A 203 -17.15 -13.49 20.71
C PHE A 203 -17.62 -13.68 22.15
N HIS A 204 -18.05 -12.58 22.77
CA HIS A 204 -18.62 -12.58 24.11
C HIS A 204 -19.95 -11.84 24.11
N TRP A 205 -20.99 -12.49 24.61
CA TRP A 205 -22.30 -11.88 24.86
C TRP A 205 -22.56 -11.86 26.33
N GLN A 206 -23.04 -10.74 26.86
CA GLN A 206 -23.52 -10.60 28.23
C GLN A 206 -25.04 -10.56 28.20
N LEU A 207 -25.68 -11.59 28.75
CA LEU A 207 -27.10 -11.74 28.85
C LEU A 207 -27.54 -11.45 30.29
N THR A 208 -28.57 -10.63 30.47
CA THR A 208 -29.05 -10.23 31.79
C THR A 208 -30.58 -10.40 31.85
N ASN A 209 -31.06 -11.11 32.84
CA ASN A 209 -32.47 -11.18 33.15
C ASN A 209 -32.80 -10.30 34.38
N PRO A 210 -33.40 -9.13 34.21
CA PRO A 210 -33.75 -8.24 35.33
C PRO A 210 -35.01 -8.72 36.08
N ASN A 211 -35.80 -9.68 35.55
CA ASN A 211 -37.04 -10.17 36.14
C ASN A 211 -36.77 -11.13 37.30
N LEU A 212 -37.81 -11.43 38.08
CA LEU A 212 -37.76 -12.42 39.17
C LEU A 212 -38.05 -13.85 38.69
N PHE A 213 -38.50 -14.02 37.46
CA PHE A 213 -38.88 -15.29 36.85
C PHE A 213 -37.97 -15.63 35.66
N PRO A 214 -37.85 -16.91 35.28
CA PRO A 214 -37.04 -17.32 34.14
C PRO A 214 -37.57 -16.72 32.84
N VAL A 215 -36.61 -16.34 31.93
CA VAL A 215 -36.91 -15.87 30.58
C VAL A 215 -36.08 -16.61 29.55
N ASN A 216 -36.64 -16.82 28.37
CA ASN A 216 -35.92 -17.31 27.21
C ASN A 216 -35.38 -16.10 26.40
N THR A 217 -34.15 -16.20 25.95
CA THR A 217 -33.52 -15.20 25.12
C THR A 217 -32.72 -15.87 23.99
N GLN A 218 -32.31 -15.12 23.00
CA GLN A 218 -31.56 -15.62 21.86
C GLN A 218 -30.38 -14.68 21.56
N ILE A 219 -29.30 -15.26 21.11
CA ILE A 219 -28.17 -14.51 20.51
C ILE A 219 -28.05 -14.86 19.04
N THR A 220 -27.76 -13.89 18.23
CA THR A 220 -27.49 -14.11 16.82
C THR A 220 -26.02 -14.49 16.62
N LEU A 221 -25.81 -15.59 15.93
CA LEU A 221 -24.50 -16.07 15.50
C LEU A 221 -24.27 -15.67 14.06
N ALA A 222 -23.00 -15.43 13.67
CA ALA A 222 -22.64 -15.15 12.29
C ALA A 222 -23.00 -16.35 11.39
N PRO A 223 -23.80 -16.17 10.33
CA PRO A 223 -24.20 -17.26 9.43
C PRO A 223 -23.19 -17.48 8.31
N ASP A 224 -23.34 -18.60 7.59
CA ASP A 224 -22.76 -18.76 6.26
C ASP A 224 -23.42 -17.80 5.25
N THR A 225 -22.63 -17.30 4.33
CA THR A 225 -23.10 -16.46 3.22
C THR A 225 -22.31 -16.82 1.94
N ALA A 226 -22.69 -16.22 0.81
CA ALA A 226 -21.90 -16.40 -0.42
C ALA A 226 -20.42 -15.93 -0.29
N PHE A 227 -20.12 -15.09 0.71
CA PHE A 227 -18.77 -14.53 0.89
C PHE A 227 -18.06 -15.05 2.15
N GLN A 228 -18.70 -15.90 2.96
CA GLN A 228 -18.08 -16.47 4.15
C GLN A 228 -18.66 -17.83 4.52
N ARG A 229 -17.80 -18.67 5.11
CA ARG A 229 -18.17 -19.87 5.86
C ARG A 229 -17.69 -19.74 7.28
N VAL A 230 -18.56 -20.07 8.25
CA VAL A 230 -18.28 -19.88 9.67
C VAL A 230 -18.34 -21.24 10.38
N PHE A 231 -17.30 -21.53 11.15
CA PHE A 231 -17.17 -22.76 11.93
C PHE A 231 -17.08 -22.40 13.41
N TYR A 232 -18.12 -22.72 14.19
CA TYR A 232 -18.10 -22.58 15.64
C TYR A 232 -17.46 -23.81 16.27
N HIS A 233 -16.32 -23.61 16.95
CA HIS A 233 -15.60 -24.68 17.66
C HIS A 233 -16.22 -24.91 19.04
N SER A 234 -16.72 -23.87 19.69
CA SER A 234 -17.41 -23.96 20.99
C SER A 234 -18.38 -22.82 21.21
N LEU A 235 -19.45 -23.10 21.93
CA LEU A 235 -20.31 -22.15 22.62
C LEU A 235 -20.35 -22.54 24.10
N ASN A 236 -19.92 -21.65 24.96
CA ASN A 236 -19.87 -21.90 26.40
C ASN A 236 -20.56 -20.78 27.20
N PRO A 237 -21.61 -21.07 27.99
CA PRO A 237 -22.28 -22.39 28.11
C PRO A 237 -22.96 -22.80 26.80
N ALA A 238 -23.19 -24.11 26.65
CA ALA A 238 -23.91 -24.62 25.49
C ALA A 238 -25.36 -24.07 25.46
N PRO A 239 -25.86 -23.68 24.27
CA PRO A 239 -27.25 -23.25 24.15
C PRO A 239 -28.24 -24.43 24.32
N LEU A 240 -29.51 -24.12 24.65
CA LEU A 240 -30.59 -25.11 24.66
C LEU A 240 -30.85 -25.64 23.25
N ASN A 241 -30.76 -24.77 22.25
CA ASN A 241 -31.00 -25.07 20.85
C ASN A 241 -30.33 -24.06 19.96
N VAL A 242 -30.05 -24.44 18.70
CA VAL A 242 -29.62 -23.53 17.63
C VAL A 242 -30.56 -23.73 16.44
N LYS A 243 -31.18 -22.65 15.97
CA LYS A 243 -32.10 -22.67 14.82
C LYS A 243 -31.73 -21.60 13.81
N THR A 244 -32.14 -21.76 12.58
CA THR A 244 -32.04 -20.76 11.54
C THR A 244 -33.34 -20.02 11.39
N ASP A 245 -33.31 -18.68 11.31
CA ASP A 245 -34.47 -17.88 11.00
C ASP A 245 -34.78 -17.84 9.50
N HIS A 246 -35.82 -17.11 9.08
CA HIS A 246 -36.21 -17.00 7.67
C HIS A 246 -35.23 -16.17 6.82
N ASP A 247 -34.36 -15.36 7.44
CA ASP A 247 -33.33 -14.59 6.79
C ASP A 247 -31.96 -15.32 6.72
N GLY A 248 -31.94 -16.57 7.27
CA GLY A 248 -30.72 -17.40 7.27
C GLY A 248 -29.78 -17.15 8.45
N ASN A 249 -30.18 -16.34 9.45
CA ASN A 249 -29.35 -16.12 10.64
C ASN A 249 -29.43 -17.31 11.57
N TRP A 250 -28.33 -17.66 12.20
CA TRP A 250 -28.28 -18.69 13.24
C TRP A 250 -28.58 -18.06 14.60
N LEU A 251 -29.59 -18.61 15.30
CA LEU A 251 -30.06 -18.14 16.60
C LEU A 251 -29.78 -19.21 17.65
N ALA A 252 -28.93 -18.91 18.64
CA ALA A 252 -28.69 -19.78 19.79
C ALA A 252 -29.61 -19.37 20.96
N GLU A 253 -30.39 -20.32 21.47
CA GLU A 253 -31.39 -20.12 22.52
C GLU A 253 -30.83 -20.42 23.90
N TYR A 254 -31.11 -19.52 24.85
CA TYR A 254 -30.73 -19.64 26.25
C TYR A 254 -31.91 -19.35 27.16
N GLN A 255 -31.98 -20.05 28.30
CA GLN A 255 -32.91 -19.73 29.38
C GLN A 255 -32.12 -19.16 30.55
N LEU A 256 -32.52 -17.98 31.01
CA LEU A 256 -31.94 -17.33 32.17
C LEU A 256 -32.90 -17.43 33.35
N ALA A 257 -32.42 -17.89 34.49
CA ALA A 257 -33.16 -17.82 35.73
C ALA A 257 -33.45 -16.37 36.14
N GLY A 258 -34.38 -16.17 37.09
CA GLY A 258 -34.65 -14.82 37.59
C GLY A 258 -33.39 -14.18 38.18
N ARG A 259 -33.11 -12.90 37.84
CA ARG A 259 -31.94 -12.11 38.27
C ARG A 259 -30.58 -12.69 37.82
N GLN A 260 -30.54 -13.55 36.83
CA GLN A 260 -29.31 -14.16 36.34
C GLN A 260 -28.60 -13.24 35.36
N ASN A 261 -27.27 -13.16 35.50
CA ASN A 261 -26.32 -12.67 34.48
C ASN A 261 -25.56 -13.88 33.91
N LEU A 262 -25.49 -13.98 32.61
CA LEU A 262 -24.80 -15.06 31.91
C LEU A 262 -23.88 -14.49 30.85
N THR A 263 -22.59 -14.84 30.87
CA THR A 263 -21.67 -14.55 29.79
C THR A 263 -21.56 -15.78 28.89
N VAL A 264 -21.89 -15.60 27.63
CA VAL A 264 -21.71 -16.63 26.60
C VAL A 264 -20.46 -16.31 25.80
N THR A 265 -19.57 -17.29 25.69
CA THR A 265 -18.35 -17.18 24.88
C THR A 265 -18.42 -18.15 23.70
N ALA A 266 -18.24 -17.66 22.50
CA ALA A 266 -18.10 -18.50 21.31
C ALA A 266 -16.69 -18.35 20.74
N THR A 267 -16.06 -19.49 20.39
CA THR A 267 -14.82 -19.52 19.63
C THR A 267 -15.07 -20.19 18.29
N GLY A 268 -14.38 -19.74 17.27
CA GLY A 268 -14.57 -20.29 15.94
C GLY A 268 -13.56 -19.79 14.93
N SER A 269 -13.75 -20.20 13.70
CA SER A 269 -13.03 -19.69 12.53
C SER A 269 -14.00 -19.30 11.43
N ALA A 270 -13.63 -18.31 10.64
CA ALA A 270 -14.36 -17.89 9.46
C ALA A 270 -13.42 -17.92 8.26
N GLU A 271 -13.89 -18.48 7.15
CA GLU A 271 -13.26 -18.39 5.85
C GLU A 271 -14.01 -17.33 5.04
N ILE A 272 -13.29 -16.25 4.68
CA ILE A 272 -13.83 -15.13 3.90
C ILE A 272 -13.36 -15.27 2.46
N PHE A 273 -14.29 -15.30 1.53
CA PHE A 273 -13.99 -15.47 0.11
C PHE A 273 -13.86 -14.12 -0.60
N SER A 274 -12.91 -14.02 -1.52
CA SER A 274 -12.72 -12.84 -2.38
C SER A 274 -13.80 -12.72 -3.46
N GLN A 275 -14.48 -13.84 -3.79
CA GLN A 275 -15.59 -13.94 -4.75
C GLN A 275 -16.70 -14.80 -4.14
N PRO A 276 -17.96 -14.56 -4.50
CA PRO A 276 -19.06 -15.34 -3.97
C PRO A 276 -18.91 -16.82 -4.31
N GLN A 277 -19.09 -17.68 -3.32
CA GLN A 277 -19.14 -19.12 -3.49
C GLN A 277 -20.60 -19.57 -3.60
N PRO A 278 -20.89 -20.62 -4.41
CA PRO A 278 -22.22 -21.16 -4.58
C PRO A 278 -22.78 -21.79 -3.31
#